data_e7e1e7cfe647c387fa657eb3d43c4375
#
_entry.id   e7e1e7cfe647c387fa657eb3d43c4375
#
_cell.length_a   1.000
_cell.length_b   1.000
_cell.length_c   1.000
_cell.angle_alpha   90.00
_cell.angle_beta   90.00
_cell.angle_gamma   90.00
#
_symmetry.space_group_name_H-M   'P 1'
#
loop_
_entity.id
_entity.type
_entity.pdbx_description
1 polymer ?
#
loop_
_entity_poly.entity_id
_entity_poly.type
_entity_poly.pdbx_seq_one_letter_code
_entity_poly.pdbx_strand_id
1 'polypeptide(L)'
;LLELENVHEYLDHSVGEKVISIEELFETSLKRTSNMSLLAPCDFQAVKACGVTFAKSMVERVIEERAAGDPKKAESLRNHIGGLIGDSLQDIVPGSEKASEVKKALISEGLWSQYLEVGIGKDAEVFTKAQTLSSVGFGSEVGLNPISNWNNPEPEIVLAVNSKGIIQGATLGNDVNLRDIEGRSALLLGKAKDNNASCSIGPFIRIFDDSYTLEDMKSANISLKVEGKEGYILNGSSSMSEISR
;
A
#
# COMPACT_ATOMS: atom_id res chain seq x y z
N LEU A 1 23.90 1.43 3.01
CA LEU A 1 23.78 2.60 2.14
C LEU A 1 22.85 3.66 2.73
N LEU A 2 21.63 3.32 3.13
CA LEU A 2 20.63 4.26 3.67
C LEU A 2 21.02 4.92 5.01
N GLU A 3 22.03 4.39 5.71
CA GLU A 3 22.55 4.95 6.97
C GLU A 3 23.62 6.04 6.74
N LEU A 4 24.03 6.29 5.50
CA LEU A 4 25.00 7.33 5.17
C LEU A 4 24.36 8.72 5.31
N GLU A 5 25.14 9.69 5.74
CA GLU A 5 24.68 11.09 5.86
C GLU A 5 24.41 11.71 4.48
N ASN A 6 25.25 11.35 3.49
CA ASN A 6 25.10 11.79 2.11
C ASN A 6 25.19 10.60 1.16
N VAL A 7 24.06 10.02 0.83
CA VAL A 7 23.99 8.84 -0.05
C VAL A 7 24.40 9.20 -1.48
N HIS A 8 24.03 10.38 -1.97
CA HIS A 8 24.37 10.85 -3.33
C HIS A 8 25.88 11.02 -3.50
N GLU A 9 26.52 11.73 -2.58
CA GLU A 9 27.96 11.92 -2.61
C GLU A 9 28.71 10.59 -2.61
N TYR A 10 28.26 9.64 -1.81
CA TYR A 10 28.85 8.30 -1.78
C TYR A 10 28.69 7.58 -3.13
N LEU A 11 27.51 7.64 -3.74
CA LEU A 11 27.23 7.00 -5.04
C LEU A 11 28.02 7.66 -6.17
N ASP A 12 28.10 8.99 -6.20
CA ASP A 12 28.82 9.75 -7.23
C ASP A 12 30.35 9.48 -7.21
N HIS A 13 30.89 9.21 -6.03
CA HIS A 13 32.32 8.88 -5.87
C HIS A 13 32.60 7.37 -5.88
N SER A 14 31.57 6.53 -5.94
CA SER A 14 31.74 5.07 -5.97
C SER A 14 32.02 4.62 -7.40
N VAL A 15 33.13 3.92 -7.57
CA VAL A 15 33.52 3.31 -8.85
C VAL A 15 33.35 1.80 -8.75
N GLY A 16 32.61 1.22 -9.70
CA GLY A 16 32.41 -0.20 -9.82
C GLY A 16 32.63 -0.73 -11.24
N GLU A 17 32.81 -2.01 -11.38
CA GLU A 17 32.83 -2.64 -12.70
C GLU A 17 31.41 -2.80 -13.22
N LYS A 18 31.21 -2.54 -14.52
CA LYS A 18 29.95 -2.79 -15.17
C LYS A 18 29.75 -4.30 -15.33
N VAL A 19 28.75 -4.84 -14.65
CA VAL A 19 28.42 -6.27 -14.67
C VAL A 19 27.38 -6.59 -15.76
N ILE A 20 26.34 -5.75 -15.89
CA ILE A 20 25.23 -5.96 -16.79
C ILE A 20 24.61 -4.58 -17.14
N SER A 21 23.90 -4.44 -18.27
CA SER A 21 23.09 -3.26 -18.54
C SER A 21 21.77 -3.30 -17.78
N ILE A 22 21.15 -2.14 -17.54
CA ILE A 22 19.85 -2.07 -16.88
C ILE A 22 18.77 -2.81 -17.70
N GLU A 23 18.79 -2.61 -19.01
CA GLU A 23 17.84 -3.24 -19.93
C GLU A 23 17.95 -4.76 -19.89
N GLU A 24 19.17 -5.29 -19.93
CA GLU A 24 19.42 -6.72 -19.84
C GLU A 24 19.02 -7.27 -18.47
N LEU A 25 19.29 -6.53 -17.38
CA LEU A 25 18.90 -6.91 -16.03
C LEU A 25 17.38 -6.98 -15.86
N PHE A 26 16.62 -6.03 -16.44
CA PHE A 26 15.16 -6.10 -16.48
C PHE A 26 14.67 -7.33 -17.26
N GLU A 27 15.25 -7.56 -18.43
CA GLU A 27 14.87 -8.69 -19.28
C GLU A 27 15.13 -10.04 -18.62
N THR A 28 16.32 -10.22 -18.03
CA THR A 28 16.67 -11.46 -17.31
C THR A 28 15.82 -11.68 -16.07
N SER A 29 15.48 -10.61 -15.35
CA SER A 29 14.58 -10.68 -14.19
C SER A 29 13.18 -11.12 -14.57
N LEU A 30 12.61 -10.60 -15.66
CA LEU A 30 11.28 -10.97 -16.16
C LEU A 30 11.24 -12.39 -16.73
N LYS A 31 12.26 -12.76 -17.50
CA LYS A 31 12.29 -14.05 -18.20
C LYS A 31 12.91 -15.18 -17.37
N ARG A 32 13.60 -14.85 -16.27
CA ARG A 32 14.37 -15.79 -15.45
C ARG A 32 15.34 -16.65 -16.28
N THR A 33 15.99 -16.02 -17.24
CA THR A 33 16.89 -16.68 -18.19
C THR A 33 18.34 -16.73 -17.73
N SER A 34 18.67 -16.09 -16.61
CA SER A 34 20.02 -15.98 -16.07
C SER A 34 20.01 -16.10 -14.54
N ASN A 35 21.17 -16.35 -13.96
CA ASN A 35 21.35 -16.29 -12.50
C ASN A 35 21.37 -14.87 -11.95
N MET A 36 21.32 -13.85 -12.83
CA MET A 36 21.21 -12.45 -12.46
C MET A 36 19.78 -11.98 -12.56
N SER A 37 19.22 -11.54 -11.42
CA SER A 37 17.88 -10.98 -11.31
C SER A 37 17.83 -9.92 -10.23
N LEU A 38 16.88 -9.01 -10.35
CA LEU A 38 16.61 -8.02 -9.32
C LEU A 38 15.99 -8.68 -8.09
N LEU A 39 16.61 -8.46 -6.95
CA LEU A 39 16.04 -8.76 -5.63
C LEU A 39 15.26 -7.54 -5.12
N ALA A 40 14.48 -7.73 -4.08
CA ALA A 40 13.92 -6.59 -3.36
C ALA A 40 15.06 -5.72 -2.81
N PRO A 41 15.07 -4.41 -3.07
CA PRO A 41 16.21 -3.55 -2.69
C PRO A 41 16.37 -3.37 -1.18
N CYS A 42 15.45 -3.91 -0.39
CA CYS A 42 15.43 -3.86 1.08
C CYS A 42 15.10 -5.23 1.71
N ASP A 43 15.52 -6.32 1.10
CA ASP A 43 15.22 -7.69 1.57
C ASP A 43 15.84 -8.06 2.92
N PHE A 44 16.86 -7.34 3.38
CA PHE A 44 17.46 -7.53 4.71
C PHE A 44 16.69 -6.84 5.84
N GLN A 45 15.67 -6.06 5.56
CA GLN A 45 14.81 -5.40 6.54
C GLN A 45 13.43 -6.05 6.60
N ALA A 46 12.81 -5.96 7.78
CA ALA A 46 11.39 -6.21 7.90
C ALA A 46 10.61 -5.07 7.23
N VAL A 47 9.59 -5.43 6.45
CA VAL A 47 8.70 -4.48 5.79
C VAL A 47 7.47 -4.27 6.66
N LYS A 48 7.19 -3.02 7.00
CA LYS A 48 5.95 -2.60 7.63
C LYS A 48 5.04 -2.00 6.59
N ALA A 49 3.75 -2.32 6.65
CA ALA A 49 2.73 -1.65 5.87
C ALA A 49 1.76 -0.91 6.79
N CYS A 50 1.10 0.09 6.23
CA CYS A 50 0.14 0.91 6.93
C CYS A 50 -1.21 0.80 6.25
N GLY A 51 -2.27 0.60 7.03
CA GLY A 51 -3.62 0.76 6.54
C GLY A 51 -3.85 2.23 6.19
N VAL A 52 -3.81 2.54 4.90
CA VAL A 52 -4.13 3.88 4.40
C VAL A 52 -5.56 3.92 3.89
N THR A 53 -6.21 5.05 4.06
CA THR A 53 -7.60 5.20 3.70
C THR A 53 -7.80 6.36 2.75
N PHE A 54 -8.41 6.01 1.66
CA PHE A 54 -9.05 6.96 0.78
C PHE A 54 -10.44 7.27 1.37
N ALA A 55 -10.69 8.49 1.81
CA ALA A 55 -11.92 8.85 2.51
C ALA A 55 -13.20 8.43 1.77
N LYS A 56 -13.20 8.58 0.43
CA LYS A 56 -14.31 8.11 -0.41
C LYS A 56 -14.50 6.59 -0.35
N SER A 57 -13.41 5.82 -0.43
CA SER A 57 -13.48 4.36 -0.43
C SER A 57 -13.96 3.79 0.90
N MET A 58 -13.65 4.46 2.01
CA MET A 58 -14.14 4.06 3.34
C MET A 58 -15.66 4.13 3.43
N VAL A 59 -16.22 5.26 3.02
CA VAL A 59 -17.66 5.48 3.09
C VAL A 59 -18.39 4.51 2.16
N GLU A 60 -17.89 4.34 0.95
CA GLU A 60 -18.48 3.38 0.01
C GLU A 60 -18.44 1.95 0.56
N ARG A 61 -17.34 1.52 1.17
CA ARG A 61 -17.27 0.19 1.82
C ARG A 61 -18.30 0.00 2.92
N VAL A 62 -18.51 1.01 3.78
CA VAL A 62 -19.56 0.95 4.81
C VAL A 62 -20.94 0.88 4.20
N ILE A 63 -21.18 1.65 3.13
CA ILE A 63 -22.43 1.65 2.39
C ILE A 63 -22.70 0.27 1.77
N GLU A 64 -21.71 -0.28 1.07
CA GLU A 64 -21.81 -1.60 0.43
C GLU A 64 -22.09 -2.71 1.44
N GLU A 65 -21.33 -2.72 2.55
CA GLU A 65 -21.52 -3.67 3.64
C GLU A 65 -22.95 -3.62 4.20
N ARG A 66 -23.46 -2.41 4.46
CA ARG A 66 -24.80 -2.21 5.03
C ARG A 66 -25.92 -2.40 4.02
N ALA A 67 -25.69 -2.10 2.77
CA ALA A 67 -26.66 -2.31 1.70
C ALA A 67 -26.86 -3.79 1.36
N ALA A 68 -25.84 -4.63 1.61
CA ALA A 68 -25.88 -6.06 1.35
C ALA A 68 -26.34 -6.41 -0.08
N GLY A 69 -25.92 -5.60 -1.06
CA GLY A 69 -26.25 -5.79 -2.49
C GLY A 69 -27.56 -5.13 -2.96
N ASP A 70 -28.25 -4.37 -2.09
CA ASP A 70 -29.45 -3.60 -2.47
C ASP A 70 -29.09 -2.18 -2.93
N PRO A 71 -29.25 -1.82 -4.24
CA PRO A 71 -28.87 -0.51 -4.76
C PRO A 71 -29.70 0.66 -4.15
N LYS A 72 -30.98 0.44 -3.85
CA LYS A 72 -31.85 1.49 -3.27
C LYS A 72 -31.44 1.80 -1.84
N LYS A 73 -31.09 0.77 -1.09
CA LYS A 73 -30.57 0.90 0.28
C LYS A 73 -29.20 1.59 0.27
N ALA A 74 -28.31 1.28 -0.70
CA ALA A 74 -27.03 1.94 -0.87
C ALA A 74 -27.19 3.45 -1.12
N GLU A 75 -28.10 3.83 -2.02
CA GLU A 75 -28.39 5.24 -2.32
C GLU A 75 -28.96 5.98 -1.10
N SER A 76 -29.90 5.37 -0.38
CA SER A 76 -30.43 5.93 0.86
C SER A 76 -29.35 6.14 1.92
N LEU A 77 -28.44 5.19 2.08
CA LEU A 77 -27.31 5.29 3.00
C LEU A 77 -26.32 6.38 2.58
N ARG A 78 -26.00 6.54 1.28
CA ARG A 78 -25.16 7.64 0.79
C ARG A 78 -25.74 9.00 1.16
N ASN A 79 -27.03 9.18 0.90
CA ASN A 79 -27.71 10.44 1.22
C ASN A 79 -27.72 10.70 2.73
N HIS A 80 -27.95 9.68 3.54
CA HIS A 80 -27.97 9.78 5.00
C HIS A 80 -26.58 10.12 5.56
N ILE A 81 -25.55 9.36 5.16
CA ILE A 81 -24.17 9.59 5.58
C ILE A 81 -23.66 10.96 5.07
N GLY A 82 -23.97 11.31 3.82
CA GLY A 82 -23.65 12.62 3.26
C GLY A 82 -24.29 13.77 4.03
N GLY A 83 -25.53 13.59 4.51
CA GLY A 83 -26.20 14.55 5.39
C GLY A 83 -25.57 14.68 6.77
N LEU A 84 -25.01 13.60 7.33
CA LEU A 84 -24.36 13.60 8.64
C LEU A 84 -22.94 14.18 8.61
N ILE A 85 -22.19 13.89 7.56
CA ILE A 85 -20.77 14.19 7.49
C ILE A 85 -20.49 15.38 6.57
N GLY A 86 -21.38 15.64 5.59
CA GLY A 86 -21.20 16.66 4.55
C GLY A 86 -19.94 16.40 3.71
N ASP A 87 -19.40 17.43 3.09
CA ASP A 87 -18.11 17.38 2.37
C ASP A 87 -16.90 17.18 3.31
N SER A 88 -17.17 17.04 4.59
CA SER A 88 -16.18 17.06 5.68
C SER A 88 -15.24 15.87 5.70
N LEU A 89 -15.55 14.75 5.06
CA LEU A 89 -14.66 13.57 5.09
C LEU A 89 -13.29 13.82 4.44
N GLN A 90 -13.26 14.66 3.42
CA GLN A 90 -12.02 14.99 2.72
C GLN A 90 -11.09 15.87 3.56
N ASP A 91 -11.67 16.63 4.51
CA ASP A 91 -10.95 17.59 5.35
C ASP A 91 -10.76 17.10 6.79
N ILE A 92 -11.16 15.86 7.11
CA ILE A 92 -10.97 15.31 8.46
C ILE A 92 -9.52 14.91 8.65
N VAL A 93 -8.88 15.57 9.60
CA VAL A 93 -7.58 15.13 10.11
C VAL A 93 -7.81 13.96 11.06
N PRO A 94 -7.26 12.77 10.77
CA PRO A 94 -7.40 11.60 11.64
C PRO A 94 -6.96 11.89 13.09
N GLY A 95 -7.74 11.41 14.05
CA GLY A 95 -7.49 11.64 15.48
C GLY A 95 -7.82 13.05 16.01
N SER A 96 -8.33 13.96 15.18
CA SER A 96 -8.75 15.29 15.59
C SER A 96 -10.08 15.28 16.39
N GLU A 97 -10.40 16.41 17.04
CA GLU A 97 -11.71 16.59 17.71
C GLU A 97 -12.85 16.40 16.70
N LYS A 98 -12.73 16.97 15.49
CA LYS A 98 -13.70 16.81 14.42
C LYS A 98 -13.88 15.33 14.02
N ALA A 99 -12.80 14.56 13.92
CA ALA A 99 -12.87 13.12 13.69
C ALA A 99 -13.60 12.38 14.81
N SER A 100 -13.39 12.79 16.08
CA SER A 100 -14.09 12.23 17.23
C SER A 100 -15.59 12.55 17.24
N GLU A 101 -16.00 13.74 16.79
CA GLU A 101 -17.41 14.13 16.67
C GLU A 101 -18.10 13.29 15.57
N VAL A 102 -17.47 13.16 14.40
CA VAL A 102 -17.96 12.30 13.31
C VAL A 102 -18.05 10.85 13.77
N LYS A 103 -17.05 10.34 14.49
CA LYS A 103 -17.09 9.00 15.08
C LYS A 103 -18.31 8.81 15.99
N LYS A 104 -18.58 9.75 16.90
CA LYS A 104 -19.74 9.70 17.80
C LYS A 104 -21.05 9.69 17.03
N ALA A 105 -21.19 10.53 16.01
CA ALA A 105 -22.37 10.58 15.16
C ALA A 105 -22.59 9.25 14.42
N LEU A 106 -21.55 8.69 13.81
CA LEU A 106 -21.64 7.40 13.10
C LEU A 106 -21.92 6.23 14.03
N ILE A 107 -21.39 6.24 15.25
CA ILE A 107 -21.71 5.24 16.27
C ILE A 107 -23.19 5.31 16.66
N SER A 108 -23.75 6.53 16.90
CA SER A 108 -25.16 6.70 17.26
C SER A 108 -26.11 6.18 16.19
N GLU A 109 -25.70 6.24 14.93
CA GLU A 109 -26.48 5.71 13.78
C GLU A 109 -26.18 4.23 13.48
N GLY A 110 -25.30 3.58 14.25
CA GLY A 110 -24.89 2.19 14.02
C GLY A 110 -24.06 2.00 12.73
N LEU A 111 -23.46 3.06 12.22
CA LEU A 111 -22.69 3.09 10.96
C LEU A 111 -21.19 2.98 11.16
N TRP A 112 -20.70 2.91 12.40
CA TRP A 112 -19.29 2.76 12.69
C TRP A 112 -18.76 1.38 12.30
N SER A 113 -17.59 1.34 11.72
CA SER A 113 -16.90 0.10 11.36
C SER A 113 -15.40 0.18 11.68
N GLN A 114 -14.72 -0.96 11.67
CA GLN A 114 -13.26 -1.03 11.87
C GLN A 114 -12.49 -0.27 10.77
N TYR A 115 -13.02 -0.25 9.55
CA TYR A 115 -12.42 0.52 8.44
C TYR A 115 -12.44 2.03 8.70
N LEU A 116 -13.51 2.53 9.32
CA LEU A 116 -13.57 3.94 9.73
C LEU A 116 -12.60 4.24 10.86
N GLU A 117 -12.37 3.29 11.79
CA GLU A 117 -11.37 3.44 12.85
C GLU A 117 -9.96 3.59 12.26
N VAL A 118 -9.60 2.75 11.29
CA VAL A 118 -8.31 2.86 10.59
C VAL A 118 -8.17 4.20 9.87
N GLY A 119 -9.25 4.70 9.25
CA GLY A 119 -9.22 5.90 8.44
C GLY A 119 -9.17 7.20 9.21
N ILE A 120 -10.07 7.38 10.17
CA ILE A 120 -10.25 8.65 10.89
C ILE A 120 -9.99 8.55 12.40
N GLY A 121 -9.77 7.34 12.93
CA GLY A 121 -9.44 7.11 14.33
C GLY A 121 -8.10 7.71 14.73
N LYS A 122 -7.78 7.64 16.02
CA LYS A 122 -6.57 8.21 16.58
C LYS A 122 -5.31 7.46 16.15
N ASP A 123 -5.37 6.15 16.10
CA ASP A 123 -4.21 5.29 15.87
C ASP A 123 -4.19 4.78 14.44
N ALA A 124 -3.01 4.85 13.80
CA ALA A 124 -2.80 4.26 12.50
C ALA A 124 -2.73 2.72 12.60
N GLU A 125 -3.30 2.03 11.63
CA GLU A 125 -3.04 0.61 11.46
C GLU A 125 -1.64 0.41 10.90
N VAL A 126 -0.79 -0.30 11.63
CA VAL A 126 0.55 -0.65 11.17
C VAL A 126 0.77 -2.13 11.44
N PHE A 127 1.21 -2.87 10.43
CA PHE A 127 1.43 -4.30 10.54
C PHE A 127 2.73 -4.74 9.85
N THR A 128 3.20 -5.93 10.17
CA THR A 128 4.33 -6.54 9.46
C THR A 128 3.82 -7.11 8.15
N LYS A 129 4.38 -6.64 7.04
CA LYS A 129 4.06 -7.14 5.70
C LYS A 129 5.00 -8.26 5.26
N ALA A 130 6.28 -8.11 5.56
CA ALA A 130 7.26 -9.13 5.26
C ALA A 130 8.35 -9.16 6.33
N GLN A 131 8.77 -10.35 6.67
CA GLN A 131 9.94 -10.59 7.48
C GLN A 131 11.21 -10.36 6.65
N THR A 132 12.35 -10.26 7.32
CA THR A 132 13.67 -10.25 6.68
C THR A 132 13.78 -11.42 5.69
N LEU A 133 14.26 -11.15 4.48
CA LEU A 133 14.42 -12.11 3.37
C LEU A 133 13.11 -12.73 2.84
N SER A 134 11.96 -12.18 3.21
CA SER A 134 10.65 -12.68 2.75
C SER A 134 10.07 -11.88 1.58
N SER A 135 10.53 -10.66 1.34
CA SER A 135 10.13 -9.89 0.16
C SER A 135 10.83 -10.35 -1.11
N VAL A 136 10.18 -10.17 -2.26
CA VAL A 136 10.71 -10.52 -3.57
C VAL A 136 10.87 -9.29 -4.45
N GLY A 137 11.76 -9.36 -5.42
CA GLY A 137 12.06 -8.25 -6.32
C GLY A 137 11.21 -8.23 -7.59
N PHE A 138 11.54 -7.28 -8.45
CA PHE A 138 10.93 -7.12 -9.76
C PHE A 138 11.04 -8.39 -10.62
N GLY A 139 9.95 -8.76 -11.29
CA GLY A 139 9.87 -9.94 -12.16
C GLY A 139 9.72 -11.27 -11.40
N SER A 140 9.68 -11.26 -10.07
CA SER A 140 9.51 -12.47 -9.26
C SER A 140 8.03 -12.84 -9.10
N GLU A 141 7.78 -14.12 -8.91
CA GLU A 141 6.47 -14.62 -8.47
C GLU A 141 6.26 -14.30 -7.00
N VAL A 142 5.05 -13.88 -6.65
CA VAL A 142 4.65 -13.68 -5.26
C VAL A 142 4.07 -14.96 -4.67
N GLY A 143 4.32 -15.17 -3.37
CA GLY A 143 3.75 -16.27 -2.62
C GLY A 143 2.29 -16.03 -2.28
N LEU A 144 1.44 -17.01 -2.54
CA LEU A 144 0.05 -17.03 -2.14
C LEU A 144 -0.22 -18.24 -1.24
N ASN A 145 -0.78 -18.00 -0.07
CA ASN A 145 -1.14 -19.08 0.84
C ASN A 145 -2.30 -19.90 0.25
N PRO A 146 -2.16 -21.22 0.10
CA PRO A 146 -3.17 -22.07 -0.56
C PRO A 146 -4.50 -22.17 0.18
N ILE A 147 -4.60 -21.65 1.40
CA ILE A 147 -5.87 -21.58 2.14
C ILE A 147 -6.81 -20.47 1.62
N SER A 148 -6.30 -19.54 0.81
CA SER A 148 -7.06 -18.44 0.24
C SER A 148 -7.54 -18.79 -1.17
N ASN A 149 -8.80 -18.45 -1.44
CA ASN A 149 -9.41 -18.55 -2.76
C ASN A 149 -9.68 -17.19 -3.40
N TRP A 150 -9.41 -16.11 -2.68
CA TRP A 150 -9.59 -14.75 -3.16
C TRP A 150 -8.44 -13.87 -2.66
N ASN A 151 -7.47 -13.67 -3.54
CA ASN A 151 -6.32 -12.81 -3.29
C ASN A 151 -6.23 -11.71 -4.34
N ASN A 152 -5.62 -10.60 -3.98
CA ASN A 152 -5.49 -9.42 -4.83
C ASN A 152 -4.15 -8.72 -4.62
N PRO A 153 -3.60 -8.06 -5.66
CA PRO A 153 -2.51 -7.11 -5.49
C PRO A 153 -3.03 -5.82 -4.85
N GLU A 154 -2.18 -5.19 -4.06
CA GLU A 154 -2.37 -3.85 -3.51
C GLU A 154 -1.11 -3.03 -3.83
N PRO A 155 -1.13 -2.26 -4.94
CA PRO A 155 0.02 -1.46 -5.35
C PRO A 155 0.18 -0.25 -4.43
N GLU A 156 1.40 -0.05 -3.96
CA GLU A 156 1.72 0.97 -2.96
C GLU A 156 3.03 1.69 -3.25
N ILE A 157 3.21 2.84 -2.61
CA ILE A 157 4.50 3.48 -2.47
C ILE A 157 5.20 2.92 -1.23
N VAL A 158 6.44 2.53 -1.40
CA VAL A 158 7.29 2.06 -0.30
C VAL A 158 8.34 3.12 0.00
N LEU A 159 8.41 3.55 1.25
CA LEU A 159 9.40 4.51 1.73
C LEU A 159 10.59 3.77 2.36
N ALA A 160 11.79 4.10 1.92
CA ALA A 160 13.02 3.59 2.50
C ALA A 160 13.45 4.50 3.67
N VAL A 161 13.44 3.95 4.89
CA VAL A 161 13.67 4.70 6.12
C VAL A 161 14.94 4.18 6.80
N ASN A 162 15.82 5.07 7.25
CA ASN A 162 17.02 4.69 7.99
C ASN A 162 16.75 4.49 9.50
N SER A 163 17.74 4.06 10.25
CA SER A 163 17.64 3.80 11.69
C SER A 163 17.35 5.05 12.54
N LYS A 164 17.53 6.24 12.00
CA LYS A 164 17.20 7.53 12.63
C LYS A 164 15.76 7.98 12.35
N GLY A 165 14.99 7.20 11.59
CA GLY A 165 13.62 7.55 11.17
C GLY A 165 13.56 8.53 10.00
N ILE A 166 14.67 8.74 9.29
CA ILE A 166 14.73 9.65 8.15
C ILE A 166 14.38 8.87 6.88
N ILE A 167 13.44 9.41 6.11
CA ILE A 167 13.06 8.86 4.81
C ILE A 167 14.11 9.24 3.78
N GLN A 168 14.77 8.26 3.18
CA GLN A 168 15.89 8.44 2.24
C GLN A 168 15.47 8.35 0.78
N GLY A 169 14.33 7.74 0.49
CA GLY A 169 13.86 7.54 -0.87
C GLY A 169 12.58 6.72 -0.92
N ALA A 170 12.12 6.46 -2.14
CA ALA A 170 10.89 5.71 -2.38
C ALA A 170 11.04 4.71 -3.52
N THR A 171 10.16 3.72 -3.52
CA THR A 171 10.00 2.73 -4.59
C THR A 171 8.55 2.26 -4.66
N LEU A 172 8.26 1.33 -5.54
CA LEU A 172 6.95 0.69 -5.65
C LEU A 172 6.91 -0.62 -4.84
N GLY A 173 5.74 -0.95 -4.34
CA GLY A 173 5.48 -2.21 -3.66
C GLY A 173 4.14 -2.82 -4.03
N ASN A 174 4.01 -4.08 -3.67
CA ASN A 174 2.76 -4.82 -3.78
C ASN A 174 2.50 -5.51 -2.44
N ASP A 175 1.55 -4.97 -1.68
CA ASP A 175 1.04 -5.59 -0.45
C ASP A 175 0.02 -6.66 -0.82
N VAL A 176 0.51 -7.83 -1.27
CA VAL A 176 -0.35 -8.94 -1.67
C VAL A 176 -1.26 -9.36 -0.52
N ASN A 177 -2.55 -9.39 -0.77
CA ASN A 177 -3.58 -9.62 0.23
C ASN A 177 -4.33 -10.94 0.01
N LEU A 178 -4.61 -11.63 1.09
CA LEU A 178 -5.57 -12.74 1.12
C LEU A 178 -6.94 -12.19 1.55
N ARG A 179 -7.68 -11.67 0.57
CA ARG A 179 -8.90 -10.88 0.78
C ARG A 179 -9.98 -11.62 1.57
N ASP A 180 -10.16 -12.91 1.30
CA ASP A 180 -11.12 -13.76 2.00
C ASP A 180 -10.73 -14.08 3.45
N ILE A 181 -9.45 -13.95 3.80
CA ILE A 181 -8.95 -14.12 5.17
C ILE A 181 -9.08 -12.80 5.94
N GLU A 182 -8.60 -11.70 5.35
CA GLU A 182 -8.68 -10.36 5.94
C GLU A 182 -10.12 -9.98 6.31
N GLY A 183 -11.07 -10.23 5.41
CA GLY A 183 -12.47 -9.87 5.59
C GLY A 183 -13.19 -10.62 6.71
N ARG A 184 -12.59 -11.68 7.28
CA ARG A 184 -13.22 -12.46 8.37
C ARG A 184 -13.10 -11.81 9.73
N SER A 185 -11.96 -11.20 10.02
CA SER A 185 -11.69 -10.57 11.33
C SER A 185 -10.40 -9.76 11.28
N ALA A 186 -10.40 -8.61 11.96
CA ALA A 186 -9.19 -7.82 12.18
C ALA A 186 -8.05 -8.61 12.88
N LEU A 187 -8.39 -9.63 13.67
CA LEU A 187 -7.41 -10.52 14.32
C LEU A 187 -6.64 -11.41 13.31
N LEU A 188 -7.11 -11.49 12.08
CA LEU A 188 -6.50 -12.28 11.01
C LEU A 188 -5.63 -11.43 10.07
N LEU A 189 -5.44 -10.15 10.35
CA LEU A 189 -4.65 -9.26 9.51
C LEU A 189 -3.24 -9.83 9.22
N GLY A 190 -2.51 -10.23 10.26
CA GLY A 190 -1.19 -10.85 10.08
C GLY A 190 -1.23 -12.13 9.22
N LYS A 191 -2.26 -12.94 9.37
CA LYS A 191 -2.44 -14.14 8.54
C LYS A 191 -2.76 -13.82 7.07
N ALA A 192 -3.46 -12.72 6.83
CA ALA A 192 -3.79 -12.26 5.48
C ALA A 192 -2.61 -11.61 4.77
N LYS A 193 -1.73 -10.94 5.51
CA LYS A 193 -0.70 -10.05 5.00
C LYS A 193 0.73 -10.59 5.09
N ASP A 194 1.12 -11.16 6.24
CA ASP A 194 2.49 -11.63 6.49
C ASP A 194 2.65 -13.10 6.07
N ASN A 195 2.72 -13.32 4.78
CA ASN A 195 3.01 -14.63 4.19
C ASN A 195 4.36 -14.59 3.47
N ASN A 196 5.04 -15.73 3.39
CA ASN A 196 6.34 -15.83 2.72
C ASN A 196 6.23 -15.44 1.24
N ALA A 197 7.15 -14.59 0.77
CA ALA A 197 7.18 -14.04 -0.59
C ALA A 197 5.92 -13.25 -1.00
N SER A 198 5.05 -12.89 -0.07
CA SER A 198 3.77 -12.20 -0.33
C SER A 198 3.90 -10.67 -0.37
N CYS A 199 5.09 -10.19 -0.62
CA CYS A 199 5.43 -8.78 -0.76
C CYS A 199 6.45 -8.62 -1.88
N SER A 200 6.14 -7.82 -2.90
CA SER A 200 7.09 -7.49 -3.95
C SER A 200 7.48 -6.03 -3.85
N ILE A 201 8.79 -5.72 -3.90
CA ILE A 201 9.32 -4.36 -3.79
C ILE A 201 10.36 -4.13 -4.88
N GLY A 202 10.30 -2.98 -5.52
CA GLY A 202 11.28 -2.59 -6.52
C GLY A 202 10.72 -1.72 -7.66
N PRO A 203 11.44 -1.61 -8.79
CA PRO A 203 12.73 -2.30 -9.08
C PRO A 203 13.94 -1.73 -8.33
N PHE A 204 13.98 -0.41 -8.10
CA PHE A 204 15.05 0.32 -7.42
C PHE A 204 14.46 1.34 -6.45
N ILE A 205 15.21 1.71 -5.42
CA ILE A 205 14.87 2.86 -4.58
C ILE A 205 15.37 4.12 -5.28
N ARG A 206 14.45 5.06 -5.59
CA ARG A 206 14.81 6.41 -5.97
C ARG A 206 15.15 7.18 -4.70
N ILE A 207 16.44 7.48 -4.53
CA ILE A 207 16.92 8.29 -3.40
C ILE A 207 16.43 9.73 -3.57
N PHE A 208 15.98 10.35 -2.50
CA PHE A 208 15.54 11.74 -2.51
C PHE A 208 16.71 12.71 -2.63
N ASP A 209 16.51 13.75 -3.42
CA ASP A 209 17.43 14.85 -3.67
C ASP A 209 16.63 16.14 -4.00
N ASP A 210 17.36 17.19 -4.43
CA ASP A 210 16.71 18.47 -4.79
C ASP A 210 15.79 18.37 -5.99
N SER A 211 15.91 17.33 -6.82
CA SER A 211 15.09 17.11 -8.02
C SER A 211 13.89 16.18 -7.78
N TYR A 212 13.86 15.46 -6.67
CA TYR A 212 12.81 14.51 -6.32
C TYR A 212 12.72 14.32 -4.81
N THR A 213 11.63 14.73 -4.24
CA THR A 213 11.44 14.88 -2.80
C THR A 213 10.25 14.05 -2.29
N LEU A 214 10.05 14.03 -0.97
CA LEU A 214 8.86 13.43 -0.38
C LEU A 214 7.56 14.15 -0.81
N GLU A 215 7.62 15.45 -1.09
CA GLU A 215 6.44 16.20 -1.56
C GLU A 215 6.01 15.77 -2.97
N ASP A 216 6.97 15.42 -3.83
CA ASP A 216 6.67 14.86 -5.15
C ASP A 216 5.96 13.50 -5.00
N MET A 217 6.37 12.68 -4.01
CA MET A 217 5.70 11.42 -3.70
C MET A 217 4.27 11.58 -3.24
N LYS A 218 3.96 12.61 -2.46
CA LYS A 218 2.59 12.88 -1.96
C LYS A 218 1.59 13.18 -3.09
N SER A 219 2.07 13.55 -4.26
CA SER A 219 1.27 13.81 -5.45
C SER A 219 1.36 12.72 -6.52
N ALA A 220 2.12 11.66 -6.27
CA ALA A 220 2.34 10.58 -7.23
C ALA A 220 1.04 9.82 -7.54
N ASN A 221 0.92 9.42 -8.81
CA ASN A 221 -0.14 8.52 -9.25
C ASN A 221 0.42 7.10 -9.42
N ILE A 222 -0.29 6.13 -8.88
CA ILE A 222 0.03 4.72 -9.03
C ILE A 222 -0.95 4.12 -10.03
N SER A 223 -0.46 3.41 -11.04
CA SER A 223 -1.27 2.62 -11.95
C SER A 223 -1.02 1.13 -11.74
N LEU A 224 -2.08 0.36 -11.84
CA LEU A 224 -2.09 -1.08 -11.75
C LEU A 224 -2.62 -1.67 -13.03
N LYS A 225 -1.94 -2.68 -13.55
CA LYS A 225 -2.46 -3.56 -14.58
C LYS A 225 -2.35 -5.01 -14.11
N VAL A 226 -3.47 -5.72 -14.12
CA VAL A 226 -3.51 -7.16 -13.85
C VAL A 226 -3.90 -7.87 -15.14
N GLU A 227 -3.07 -8.80 -15.58
CA GLU A 227 -3.31 -9.63 -16.74
C GLU A 227 -3.46 -11.07 -16.27
N GLY A 228 -4.60 -11.65 -16.56
CA GLY A 228 -4.92 -13.03 -16.24
C GLY A 228 -4.88 -13.93 -17.44
N LYS A 229 -5.07 -15.22 -17.19
CA LYS A 229 -5.30 -16.20 -18.25
C LYS A 229 -6.59 -15.87 -19.01
N GLU A 230 -6.69 -16.33 -20.26
CA GLU A 230 -7.89 -16.18 -21.09
C GLU A 230 -8.24 -14.71 -21.45
N GLY A 231 -7.26 -13.81 -21.38
CA GLY A 231 -7.43 -12.42 -21.79
C GLY A 231 -8.08 -11.50 -20.74
N TYR A 232 -8.17 -11.94 -19.50
CA TYR A 232 -8.61 -11.06 -18.40
C TYR A 232 -7.63 -9.90 -18.23
N ILE A 233 -8.16 -8.68 -18.23
CA ILE A 233 -7.39 -7.45 -17.98
C ILE A 233 -8.16 -6.57 -16.99
N LEU A 234 -7.49 -6.17 -15.92
CA LEU A 234 -7.94 -5.14 -14.99
C LEU A 234 -6.93 -3.99 -15.00
N ASN A 235 -7.42 -2.78 -15.19
CA ASN A 235 -6.63 -1.56 -15.01
C ASN A 235 -7.19 -0.78 -13.82
N GLY A 236 -6.29 -0.28 -12.97
CA GLY A 236 -6.62 0.55 -11.83
C GLY A 236 -5.64 1.71 -11.71
N SER A 237 -6.04 2.74 -11.00
CA SER A 237 -5.16 3.86 -10.64
C SER A 237 -5.61 4.47 -9.33
N SER A 238 -4.66 5.03 -8.58
CA SER A 238 -4.92 5.83 -7.39
C SER A 238 -3.91 6.96 -7.29
N SER A 239 -4.26 8.03 -6.59
CA SER A 239 -3.36 9.14 -6.32
C SER A 239 -2.99 9.17 -4.85
N MET A 240 -1.71 9.35 -4.55
CA MET A 240 -1.25 9.55 -3.17
C MET A 240 -1.86 10.78 -2.52
N SER A 241 -2.27 11.79 -3.32
CA SER A 241 -2.95 12.99 -2.83
C SER A 241 -4.36 12.73 -2.26
N GLU A 242 -4.94 11.56 -2.52
CA GLU A 242 -6.25 11.17 -1.98
C GLU A 242 -6.15 10.45 -0.62
N ILE A 243 -4.93 10.18 -0.15
CA ILE A 243 -4.70 9.56 1.15
C ILE A 243 -4.92 10.61 2.24
N SER A 244 -5.83 10.32 3.17
CA SER A 244 -6.17 11.20 4.29
C SER A 244 -5.26 11.03 5.51
N ARG A 245 -4.44 9.97 5.53
CA ARG A 245 -3.53 9.66 6.65
C ARG A 245 -2.16 9.26 6.11
#